data_08c68a32e2016d3e1ba7240e9ed1f6f6
#
_entry.id   08c68a32e2016d3e1ba7240e9ed1f6f6
#
_cell.length_a   1.000
_cell.length_b   1.000
_cell.length_c   1.000
_cell.angle_alpha   90.00
_cell.angle_beta   90.00
_cell.angle_gamma   90.00
#
_symmetry.space_group_name_H-M   'P 1'
#
loop_
_entity.id
_entity.type
_entity.pdbx_description
1 polymer ?
#
loop_
_entity_poly.entity_id
_entity_poly.type
_entity_poly.pdbx_seq_one_letter_code
_entity_poly.pdbx_strand_id
1 'polypeptide(L)'
;GAEREAEVVVEALRRYGYGVEHAIGESFSALKVINPLYQKPYRIIHIAAHGLFDLRAVDGQARSGVVLSDGLLLTAAEIGQMEIVPDLVFLNCCHLAKMDARPVAYNRLAYSISRELIEIGVRCVVCAGWAVDDDAASTFAEVFYQALLHNKLEFGQAVFDARRETYRKHATSITWGAYQAYGDPGWRLNPRNGSVGGSKSNDKFVSPEELLDA
;
A
#
# COMPACT_ATOMS: atom_id res chain seq x y z
N GLY A 1 10.88 13.47 -5.09
CA GLY A 1 10.56 12.06 -5.25
C GLY A 1 9.16 11.74 -4.86
N ALA A 2 8.90 11.50 -3.59
CA ALA A 2 7.59 11.03 -3.09
C ALA A 2 6.40 11.92 -3.48
N GLU A 3 6.56 13.23 -3.43
CA GLU A 3 5.50 14.18 -3.82
C GLU A 3 5.12 14.02 -5.29
N ARG A 4 6.13 13.94 -6.18
CA ARG A 4 5.90 13.77 -7.62
C ARG A 4 5.22 12.44 -7.94
N GLU A 5 5.62 11.36 -7.29
CA GLU A 5 4.95 10.07 -7.43
C GLU A 5 3.49 10.16 -7.00
N ALA A 6 3.23 10.77 -5.84
CA ALA A 6 1.87 10.95 -5.33
C ALA A 6 1.01 11.78 -6.30
N GLU A 7 1.54 12.86 -6.88
CA GLU A 7 0.84 13.67 -7.90
C GLU A 7 0.48 12.84 -9.14
N VAL A 8 1.44 12.07 -9.67
CA VAL A 8 1.23 11.18 -10.84
C VAL A 8 0.13 10.16 -10.54
N VAL A 9 0.15 9.55 -9.35
CA VAL A 9 -0.87 8.58 -8.92
C VAL A 9 -2.25 9.23 -8.78
N VAL A 10 -2.33 10.40 -8.13
CA VAL A 10 -3.59 11.15 -7.98
C VAL A 10 -4.19 11.47 -9.35
N GLU A 11 -3.37 11.96 -10.29
CA GLU A 11 -3.83 12.30 -11.63
C GLU A 11 -4.31 11.06 -12.39
N ALA A 12 -3.56 9.96 -12.32
CA ALA A 12 -3.93 8.70 -12.97
C ALA A 12 -5.26 8.14 -12.41
N LEU A 13 -5.42 8.09 -11.09
CA LEU A 13 -6.65 7.61 -10.45
C LEU A 13 -7.87 8.45 -10.84
N ARG A 14 -7.74 9.79 -10.84
CA ARG A 14 -8.80 10.70 -11.27
C ARG A 14 -9.17 10.50 -12.74
N ARG A 15 -8.17 10.33 -13.62
CA ARG A 15 -8.38 10.05 -15.05
C ARG A 15 -9.16 8.74 -15.27
N TYR A 16 -9.00 7.77 -14.38
CA TYR A 16 -9.75 6.51 -14.43
C TYR A 16 -11.11 6.56 -13.71
N GLY A 17 -11.55 7.74 -13.26
CA GLY A 17 -12.87 7.98 -12.68
C GLY A 17 -12.98 7.62 -11.20
N TYR A 18 -11.86 7.51 -10.49
CA TYR A 18 -11.87 7.26 -9.04
C TYR A 18 -11.91 8.56 -8.24
N GLY A 19 -12.69 8.58 -7.15
CA GLY A 19 -12.63 9.63 -6.14
C GLY A 19 -11.31 9.52 -5.38
N VAL A 20 -10.53 10.60 -5.33
CA VAL A 20 -9.21 10.61 -4.69
C VAL A 20 -9.14 11.71 -3.65
N GLU A 21 -8.83 11.32 -2.42
CA GLU A 21 -8.34 12.23 -1.38
C GLU A 21 -6.84 12.09 -1.28
N HIS A 22 -6.15 13.19 -1.06
CA HIS A 22 -4.71 13.19 -1.00
C HIS A 22 -4.19 14.19 0.05
N ALA A 23 -3.04 13.84 0.61
CA ALA A 23 -2.21 14.70 1.45
C ALA A 23 -0.78 14.64 0.89
N ILE A 24 -0.35 15.71 0.23
CA ILE A 24 0.96 15.80 -0.43
C ILE A 24 1.70 17.00 0.16
N GLY A 25 2.99 16.79 0.49
CA GLY A 25 3.86 17.80 1.06
C GLY A 25 3.90 17.82 2.58
N GLU A 26 4.90 18.52 3.12
CA GLU A 26 5.20 18.57 4.56
C GLU A 26 4.18 19.38 5.39
N SER A 27 3.29 20.14 4.73
CA SER A 27 2.32 21.02 5.41
C SER A 27 1.12 20.28 6.02
N PHE A 28 0.96 18.99 5.74
CA PHE A 28 -0.11 18.19 6.29
C PHE A 28 0.30 17.60 7.63
N SER A 29 -0.44 17.93 8.71
CA SER A 29 -0.24 17.25 9.99
C SER A 29 -0.64 15.78 9.90
N ALA A 30 0.01 14.93 10.67
CA ALA A 30 -0.30 13.50 10.72
C ALA A 30 -1.78 13.21 11.01
N LEU A 31 -2.43 14.01 11.85
CA LEU A 31 -3.85 13.87 12.16
C LEU A 31 -4.75 14.11 10.94
N LYS A 32 -4.35 14.98 10.01
CA LYS A 32 -5.09 15.18 8.75
C LYS A 32 -4.99 13.99 7.80
N VAL A 33 -3.99 13.13 8.00
CA VAL A 33 -3.86 11.87 7.26
C VAL A 33 -4.63 10.76 7.97
N ILE A 34 -4.45 10.63 9.29
CA ILE A 34 -5.00 9.52 10.09
C ILE A 34 -6.53 9.64 10.25
N ASN A 35 -7.05 10.82 10.56
CA ASN A 35 -8.49 10.99 10.80
C ASN A 35 -9.38 10.55 9.63
N PRO A 36 -9.09 10.94 8.36
CA PRO A 36 -9.86 10.45 7.23
C PRO A 36 -9.82 8.93 7.06
N LEU A 37 -8.72 8.26 7.42
CA LEU A 37 -8.63 6.80 7.34
C LEU A 37 -9.69 6.10 8.19
N TYR A 38 -10.05 6.67 9.35
CA TYR A 38 -11.08 6.10 10.24
C TYR A 38 -12.51 6.53 9.88
N GLN A 39 -12.67 7.59 9.09
CA GLN A 39 -13.98 8.17 8.77
C GLN A 39 -14.54 7.72 7.43
N LYS A 40 -13.71 7.16 6.55
CA LYS A 40 -14.08 6.89 5.16
C LYS A 40 -13.63 5.51 4.69
N PRO A 41 -14.45 4.84 3.85
CA PRO A 41 -14.16 3.50 3.36
C PRO A 41 -13.22 3.54 2.14
N TYR A 42 -11.93 3.74 2.36
CA TYR A 42 -10.96 3.68 1.26
C TYR A 42 -10.75 2.25 0.79
N ARG A 43 -10.78 2.05 -0.53
CA ARG A 43 -10.50 0.76 -1.16
C ARG A 43 -9.02 0.58 -1.49
N ILE A 44 -8.34 1.69 -1.77
CA ILE A 44 -6.94 1.74 -2.11
C ILE A 44 -6.28 2.79 -1.23
N ILE A 45 -5.17 2.42 -0.61
CA ILE A 45 -4.27 3.34 0.07
C ILE A 45 -2.94 3.32 -0.67
N HIS A 46 -2.47 4.49 -1.09
CA HIS A 46 -1.14 4.68 -1.67
C HIS A 46 -0.35 5.62 -0.79
N ILE A 47 0.82 5.17 -0.34
CA ILE A 47 1.70 5.94 0.53
C ILE A 47 3.10 5.98 -0.08
N ALA A 48 3.57 7.18 -0.37
CA ALA A 48 4.95 7.46 -0.75
C ALA A 48 5.57 8.34 0.35
N ALA A 49 6.40 7.78 1.22
CA ALA A 49 6.95 8.47 2.38
C ALA A 49 8.19 7.76 2.93
N HIS A 50 8.77 8.31 3.99
CA HIS A 50 9.85 7.63 4.72
C HIS A 50 9.29 6.48 5.56
N GLY A 51 10.01 5.36 5.58
CA GLY A 51 9.71 4.23 6.44
C GLY A 51 10.69 4.11 7.62
N LEU A 52 10.24 3.56 8.72
CA LEU A 52 11.08 3.15 9.84
C LEU A 52 10.86 1.66 10.13
N PHE A 53 11.96 0.96 10.37
CA PHE A 53 11.94 -0.45 10.74
C PHE A 53 12.60 -0.65 12.09
N ASP A 54 11.93 -1.42 12.97
CA ASP A 54 12.45 -1.84 14.27
C ASP A 54 12.88 -0.65 15.18
N LEU A 55 12.14 0.46 15.08
CA LEU A 55 12.36 1.60 15.97
C LEU A 55 11.96 1.20 17.39
N ARG A 56 12.94 1.17 18.29
CA ARG A 56 12.67 0.94 19.72
C ARG A 56 12.06 2.19 20.34
N ALA A 57 10.79 2.10 20.69
CA ALA A 57 10.11 3.13 21.45
C ALA A 57 10.59 3.16 22.91
N VAL A 58 10.23 4.22 23.64
CA VAL A 58 10.58 4.39 25.05
C VAL A 58 10.07 3.23 25.94
N ASP A 59 9.01 2.57 25.52
CA ASP A 59 8.42 1.39 26.16
C ASP A 59 9.18 0.07 25.86
N GLY A 60 10.29 0.15 25.09
CA GLY A 60 11.11 -0.99 24.68
C GLY A 60 10.53 -1.83 23.54
N GLN A 61 9.31 -1.52 23.06
CA GLN A 61 8.71 -2.22 21.93
C GLN A 61 9.29 -1.73 20.61
N ALA A 62 9.55 -2.67 19.72
CA ALA A 62 9.97 -2.37 18.36
C ALA A 62 8.75 -2.05 17.50
N ARG A 63 8.78 -0.92 16.81
CA ARG A 63 7.70 -0.46 15.92
C ARG A 63 8.25 -0.25 14.52
N SER A 64 7.47 -0.67 13.55
CA SER A 64 7.77 -0.47 12.12
C SER A 64 6.58 0.20 11.45
N GLY A 65 6.84 1.15 10.57
CA GLY A 65 5.76 1.87 9.90
C GLY A 65 6.24 3.00 9.01
N VAL A 66 5.29 3.74 8.50
CA VAL A 66 5.51 4.94 7.70
C VAL A 66 5.60 6.16 8.60
N VAL A 67 6.61 6.98 8.40
CA VAL A 67 6.78 8.24 9.14
C VAL A 67 5.86 9.28 8.53
N LEU A 68 4.93 9.76 9.33
CA LEU A 68 4.12 10.95 9.03
C LEU A 68 4.80 12.20 9.58
N SER A 69 4.23 13.38 9.28
CA SER A 69 4.64 14.63 9.91
C SER A 69 4.57 14.51 11.44
N ASP A 70 5.31 15.33 12.13
CA ASP A 70 5.42 15.33 13.60
C ASP A 70 6.01 14.04 14.21
N GLY A 71 6.65 13.20 13.38
CA GLY A 71 7.29 11.95 13.82
C GLY A 71 6.32 10.84 14.22
N LEU A 72 5.03 10.98 13.92
CA LEU A 72 4.05 9.93 14.13
C LEU A 72 4.26 8.80 13.13
N LEU A 73 4.09 7.56 13.59
CA LEU A 73 4.16 6.37 12.74
C LEU A 73 2.75 5.92 12.37
N LEU A 74 2.52 5.71 11.08
CA LEU A 74 1.37 4.94 10.59
C LEU A 74 1.82 3.49 10.43
N THR A 75 1.33 2.63 11.28
CA THR A 75 1.62 1.19 11.27
C THR A 75 0.45 0.40 10.66
N ALA A 76 0.63 -0.90 10.46
CA ALA A 76 -0.46 -1.76 10.03
C ALA A 76 -1.60 -1.80 11.04
N ALA A 77 -1.32 -1.61 12.33
CA ALA A 77 -2.33 -1.59 13.37
C ALA A 77 -3.32 -0.43 13.21
N GLU A 78 -2.87 0.76 12.83
CA GLU A 78 -3.76 1.89 12.53
C GLU A 78 -4.62 1.62 11.30
N ILE A 79 -4.05 1.00 10.27
CA ILE A 79 -4.81 0.61 9.06
C ILE A 79 -5.85 -0.46 9.41
N GLY A 80 -5.51 -1.40 10.32
CA GLY A 80 -6.42 -2.44 10.79
C GLY A 80 -7.60 -1.94 11.64
N GLN A 81 -7.51 -0.72 12.18
CA GLN A 81 -8.59 -0.10 12.94
C GLN A 81 -9.60 0.66 12.04
N MET A 82 -9.37 0.71 10.73
CA MET A 82 -10.34 1.28 9.80
C MET A 82 -11.65 0.49 9.84
N GLU A 83 -12.80 1.18 9.77
CA GLU A 83 -14.12 0.54 9.69
C GLU A 83 -14.20 -0.44 8.51
N ILE A 84 -13.56 -0.10 7.42
CA ILE A 84 -13.45 -0.98 6.23
C ILE A 84 -11.97 -1.09 5.86
N VAL A 85 -11.42 -2.28 5.99
CA VAL A 85 -10.06 -2.59 5.58
C VAL A 85 -9.92 -2.41 4.06
N PRO A 86 -8.88 -1.72 3.56
CA PRO A 86 -8.68 -1.50 2.14
C PRO A 86 -8.43 -2.81 1.37
N ASP A 87 -8.86 -2.84 0.11
CA ASP A 87 -8.57 -3.98 -0.77
C ASP A 87 -7.08 -4.02 -1.17
N LEU A 88 -6.46 -2.85 -1.36
CA LEU A 88 -5.08 -2.70 -1.82
C LEU A 88 -4.35 -1.63 -1.00
N VAL A 89 -3.15 -1.96 -0.54
CA VAL A 89 -2.19 -1.00 0.03
C VAL A 89 -0.92 -0.98 -0.80
N PHE A 90 -0.53 0.19 -1.28
CA PHE A 90 0.73 0.41 -2.01
C PHE A 90 1.64 1.29 -1.15
N LEU A 91 2.82 0.79 -0.82
CA LEU A 91 3.80 1.45 0.06
C LEU A 91 5.11 1.67 -0.69
N ASN A 92 5.42 2.91 -1.01
CA ASN A 92 6.74 3.32 -1.43
C ASN A 92 7.48 4.00 -0.27
N CYS A 93 8.04 3.19 0.63
CA CYS A 93 8.76 3.65 1.81
C CYS A 93 10.27 3.44 1.63
N CYS A 94 10.83 4.07 0.60
CA CYS A 94 12.18 3.81 0.14
C CYS A 94 13.28 4.58 0.89
N HIS A 95 12.95 5.54 1.75
CA HIS A 95 13.91 6.28 2.54
C HIS A 95 13.76 5.91 4.02
N LEU A 96 14.64 5.04 4.51
CA LEU A 96 14.87 4.92 5.94
C LEU A 96 15.54 6.22 6.40
N ALA A 97 14.84 6.99 7.24
CA ALA A 97 15.37 8.23 7.78
C ALA A 97 16.71 7.98 8.45
N LYS A 98 17.78 8.50 7.84
CA LYS A 98 19.15 8.67 8.37
C LYS A 98 19.62 7.66 9.43
N MET A 99 19.72 6.40 9.07
CA MET A 99 20.64 5.47 9.73
C MET A 99 21.31 4.68 8.62
N ASP A 100 22.54 4.22 8.81
CA ASP A 100 23.29 3.34 7.89
C ASP A 100 22.50 2.03 7.63
N ALA A 101 21.35 2.18 7.00
CA ALA A 101 20.39 1.11 6.79
C ALA A 101 20.94 0.16 5.74
N ARG A 102 21.43 -0.98 6.20
CA ARG A 102 21.83 -2.08 5.33
C ARG A 102 20.63 -2.51 4.47
N PRO A 103 20.82 -2.93 3.22
CA PRO A 103 19.74 -3.40 2.33
C PRO A 103 18.80 -4.43 2.97
N VAL A 104 19.30 -5.22 3.91
CA VAL A 104 18.52 -6.21 4.69
C VAL A 104 17.39 -5.58 5.51
N ALA A 105 17.56 -4.32 5.98
CA ALA A 105 16.53 -3.65 6.78
C ALA A 105 15.29 -3.28 5.96
N TYR A 106 15.47 -2.90 4.70
CA TYR A 106 14.36 -2.57 3.79
C TYR A 106 13.47 -3.80 3.50
N ASN A 107 14.10 -4.92 3.16
CA ASN A 107 13.37 -6.16 2.91
C ASN A 107 12.59 -6.65 4.14
N ARG A 108 13.15 -6.45 5.33
CA ARG A 108 12.46 -6.78 6.59
C ARG A 108 11.29 -5.86 6.86
N LEU A 109 11.42 -4.56 6.60
CA LEU A 109 10.30 -3.62 6.71
C LEU A 109 9.19 -4.00 5.75
N ALA A 110 9.51 -4.17 4.46
CA ALA A 110 8.53 -4.54 3.45
C ALA A 110 7.80 -5.84 3.81
N TYR A 111 8.52 -6.86 4.26
CA TYR A 111 7.94 -8.12 4.70
C TYR A 111 7.06 -7.96 5.94
N SER A 112 7.57 -7.31 6.99
CA SER A 112 6.86 -7.16 8.26
C SER A 112 5.54 -6.41 8.09
N ILE A 113 5.59 -5.22 7.46
CA ILE A 113 4.39 -4.41 7.28
C ILE A 113 3.39 -5.09 6.31
N SER A 114 3.89 -5.74 5.25
CA SER A 114 3.01 -6.44 4.31
C SER A 114 2.33 -7.64 4.97
N ARG A 115 3.04 -8.40 5.79
CA ARG A 115 2.47 -9.51 6.56
C ARG A 115 1.36 -9.03 7.49
N GLU A 116 1.63 -8.00 8.28
CA GLU A 116 0.64 -7.43 9.21
C GLU A 116 -0.60 -6.92 8.45
N LEU A 117 -0.41 -6.25 7.30
CA LEU A 117 -1.52 -5.78 6.46
C LEU A 117 -2.36 -6.94 5.91
N ILE A 118 -1.75 -8.03 5.47
CA ILE A 118 -2.48 -9.22 5.02
C ILE A 118 -3.23 -9.88 6.19
N GLU A 119 -2.61 -10.00 7.38
CA GLU A 119 -3.22 -10.58 8.57
C GLU A 119 -4.47 -9.81 9.03
N ILE A 120 -4.51 -8.48 8.87
CA ILE A 120 -5.70 -7.67 9.17
C ILE A 120 -6.76 -7.66 8.04
N GLY A 121 -6.51 -8.36 6.92
CA GLY A 121 -7.49 -8.56 5.86
C GLY A 121 -7.28 -7.74 4.58
N VAL A 122 -6.18 -7.01 4.43
CA VAL A 122 -5.82 -6.39 3.14
C VAL A 122 -5.59 -7.47 2.10
N ARG A 123 -6.26 -7.40 0.94
CA ARG A 123 -6.19 -8.46 -0.08
C ARG A 123 -4.88 -8.48 -0.84
N CYS A 124 -4.34 -7.30 -1.15
CA CYS A 124 -3.11 -7.15 -1.91
C CYS A 124 -2.26 -6.02 -1.35
N VAL A 125 -0.96 -6.25 -1.25
CA VAL A 125 0.02 -5.26 -0.82
C VAL A 125 1.15 -5.19 -1.83
N VAL A 126 1.54 -3.98 -2.21
CA VAL A 126 2.78 -3.71 -2.96
C VAL A 126 3.67 -2.88 -2.06
N CYS A 127 4.90 -3.30 -1.83
CA CYS A 127 5.82 -2.60 -0.94
C CYS A 127 7.24 -2.58 -1.51
N ALA A 128 7.90 -1.42 -1.47
CA ALA A 128 9.29 -1.31 -1.89
C ALA A 128 10.22 -2.04 -0.90
N GLY A 129 10.99 -3.01 -1.38
CA GLY A 129 11.93 -3.81 -0.59
C GLY A 129 13.34 -3.23 -0.51
N TRP A 130 13.66 -2.19 -1.28
CA TRP A 130 14.88 -1.39 -1.21
C TRP A 130 14.67 0.00 -1.79
N ALA A 131 15.71 0.85 -1.70
CA ALA A 131 15.65 2.20 -2.24
C ALA A 131 15.39 2.21 -3.74
N VAL A 132 14.47 3.05 -4.18
CA VAL A 132 14.03 3.18 -5.56
C VAL A 132 14.48 4.52 -6.14
N ASP A 133 14.65 4.55 -7.46
CA ASP A 133 14.82 5.77 -8.24
C ASP A 133 13.45 6.42 -8.46
N ASP A 134 13.35 7.73 -8.26
CA ASP A 134 12.09 8.46 -8.25
C ASP A 134 11.32 8.39 -9.59
N ASP A 135 12.02 8.51 -10.72
CA ASP A 135 11.39 8.46 -12.04
C ASP A 135 10.95 7.04 -12.39
N ALA A 136 11.75 6.05 -11.98
CA ALA A 136 11.42 4.65 -12.15
C ALA A 136 10.26 4.21 -11.24
N ALA A 137 10.18 4.74 -10.02
CA ALA A 137 9.08 4.51 -9.09
C ALA A 137 7.76 5.09 -9.62
N SER A 138 7.79 6.33 -10.12
CA SER A 138 6.63 6.96 -10.77
C SER A 138 6.15 6.15 -11.96
N THR A 139 7.07 5.65 -12.80
CA THR A 139 6.74 4.77 -13.95
C THR A 139 6.09 3.47 -13.48
N PHE A 140 6.63 2.84 -12.43
CA PHE A 140 6.07 1.61 -11.89
C PHE A 140 4.63 1.83 -11.41
N ALA A 141 4.41 2.86 -10.60
CA ALA A 141 3.09 3.17 -10.03
C ALA A 141 2.07 3.49 -11.13
N GLU A 142 2.43 4.32 -12.12
CA GLU A 142 1.56 4.67 -13.25
C GLU A 142 1.12 3.43 -14.03
N VAL A 143 2.07 2.58 -14.44
CA VAL A 143 1.78 1.37 -15.23
C VAL A 143 0.96 0.37 -14.40
N PHE A 144 1.30 0.20 -13.12
CA PHE A 144 0.56 -0.66 -12.21
C PHE A 144 -0.91 -0.25 -12.12
N TYR A 145 -1.19 1.02 -11.85
CA TYR A 145 -2.57 1.51 -11.76
C TYR A 145 -3.28 1.50 -13.11
N GLN A 146 -2.60 1.80 -14.20
CA GLN A 146 -3.17 1.65 -15.54
C GLN A 146 -3.61 0.21 -15.80
N ALA A 147 -2.76 -0.77 -15.53
CA ALA A 147 -3.06 -2.18 -15.72
C ALA A 147 -4.22 -2.64 -14.84
N LEU A 148 -4.15 -2.35 -13.54
CA LEU A 148 -5.15 -2.81 -12.56
C LEU A 148 -6.51 -2.11 -12.73
N LEU A 149 -6.51 -0.78 -12.89
CA LEU A 149 -7.73 0.03 -12.78
C LEU A 149 -8.35 0.36 -14.13
N HIS A 150 -7.55 0.68 -15.14
CA HIS A 150 -8.06 0.99 -16.48
C HIS A 150 -8.26 -0.28 -17.30
N ASN A 151 -7.23 -1.12 -17.40
CA ASN A 151 -7.27 -2.35 -18.19
C ASN A 151 -7.97 -3.51 -17.45
N LYS A 152 -8.30 -3.36 -16.15
CA LYS A 152 -8.98 -4.38 -15.33
C LYS A 152 -8.25 -5.72 -15.27
N LEU A 153 -6.92 -5.68 -15.34
CA LEU A 153 -6.08 -6.87 -15.26
C LEU A 153 -6.02 -7.42 -13.82
N GLU A 154 -5.58 -8.65 -13.71
CA GLU A 154 -5.28 -9.29 -12.42
C GLU A 154 -4.09 -8.59 -11.74
N PHE A 155 -4.10 -8.64 -10.42
CA PHE A 155 -3.05 -8.03 -9.60
C PHE A 155 -1.64 -8.50 -10.01
N GLY A 156 -1.46 -9.82 -10.17
CA GLY A 156 -0.18 -10.37 -10.60
C GLY A 156 0.25 -9.88 -11.98
N GLN A 157 -0.69 -9.75 -12.93
CA GLN A 157 -0.40 -9.24 -14.27
C GLN A 157 -0.07 -7.74 -14.22
N ALA A 158 -0.76 -6.96 -13.38
CA ALA A 158 -0.48 -5.53 -13.19
C ALA A 158 0.94 -5.32 -12.63
N VAL A 159 1.36 -6.12 -11.65
CA VAL A 159 2.73 -6.09 -11.11
C VAL A 159 3.75 -6.48 -12.18
N PHE A 160 3.48 -7.53 -12.96
CA PHE A 160 4.37 -7.97 -14.03
C PHE A 160 4.55 -6.89 -15.10
N ASP A 161 3.47 -6.27 -15.56
CA ASP A 161 3.51 -5.22 -16.58
C ASP A 161 4.26 -3.98 -16.07
N ALA A 162 4.03 -3.59 -14.81
CA ALA A 162 4.75 -2.51 -14.17
C ALA A 162 6.27 -2.78 -14.11
N ARG A 163 6.68 -3.97 -13.67
CA ARG A 163 8.10 -4.38 -13.63
C ARG A 163 8.72 -4.35 -15.02
N ARG A 164 8.06 -4.94 -16.01
CA ARG A 164 8.54 -5.02 -17.39
C ARG A 164 8.74 -3.64 -18.01
N GLU A 165 7.78 -2.74 -17.85
CA GLU A 165 7.86 -1.40 -18.43
C GLU A 165 8.89 -0.53 -17.70
N THR A 166 8.99 -0.64 -16.37
CA THR A 166 10.02 0.04 -15.60
C THR A 166 11.42 -0.42 -16.02
N TYR A 167 11.63 -1.74 -16.16
CA TYR A 167 12.90 -2.26 -16.70
C TYR A 167 13.21 -1.71 -18.09
N ARG A 168 12.23 -1.67 -19.00
CA ARG A 168 12.40 -1.20 -20.35
C ARG A 168 12.79 0.28 -20.43
N LYS A 169 12.17 1.13 -19.61
CA LYS A 169 12.40 2.59 -19.60
C LYS A 169 13.63 2.99 -18.77
N HIS A 170 13.91 2.27 -17.71
CA HIS A 170 14.93 2.60 -16.72
C HIS A 170 15.92 1.43 -16.53
N ALA A 171 16.52 0.96 -17.63
CA ALA A 171 17.36 -0.24 -17.65
C ALA A 171 18.61 -0.16 -16.74
N THR A 172 19.07 1.04 -16.40
CA THR A 172 20.20 1.27 -15.47
C THR A 172 19.79 1.27 -14.00
N SER A 173 18.49 1.33 -13.71
CA SER A 173 17.94 1.28 -12.36
C SER A 173 17.50 -0.14 -12.01
N ILE A 174 17.69 -0.54 -10.74
CA ILE A 174 17.18 -1.80 -10.20
C ILE A 174 15.77 -1.67 -9.61
N THR A 175 15.13 -0.51 -9.73
CA THR A 175 13.81 -0.19 -9.17
C THR A 175 12.72 -1.15 -9.66
N TRP A 176 12.81 -1.64 -10.90
CA TRP A 176 11.85 -2.61 -11.46
C TRP A 176 11.66 -3.87 -10.60
N GLY A 177 12.71 -4.29 -9.88
CA GLY A 177 12.67 -5.44 -8.99
C GLY A 177 12.39 -5.09 -7.52
N ALA A 178 12.39 -3.80 -7.15
CA ALA A 178 12.27 -3.37 -5.77
C ALA A 178 10.91 -3.68 -5.15
N TYR A 179 9.85 -3.56 -5.93
CA TYR A 179 8.50 -3.73 -5.43
C TYR A 179 8.15 -5.19 -5.23
N GLN A 180 7.97 -5.57 -3.97
CA GLN A 180 7.46 -6.88 -3.57
C GLN A 180 5.93 -6.82 -3.53
N ALA A 181 5.29 -7.89 -4.00
CA ALA A 181 3.85 -7.98 -4.09
C ALA A 181 3.36 -9.21 -3.29
N TYR A 182 2.40 -8.98 -2.41
CA TYR A 182 1.82 -9.98 -1.53
C TYR A 182 0.31 -10.02 -1.71
N GLY A 183 -0.29 -11.19 -1.65
CA GLY A 183 -1.72 -11.40 -1.82
C GLY A 183 -2.05 -12.33 -2.98
N ASP A 184 -3.33 -12.37 -3.36
CA ASP A 184 -3.80 -13.21 -4.45
C ASP A 184 -3.43 -12.64 -5.83
N PRO A 185 -2.58 -13.29 -6.63
CA PRO A 185 -2.19 -12.80 -7.95
C PRO A 185 -3.37 -12.74 -8.94
N GLY A 186 -4.42 -13.54 -8.76
CA GLY A 186 -5.63 -13.55 -9.59
C GLY A 186 -6.66 -12.49 -9.20
N TRP A 187 -6.44 -11.77 -8.09
CA TRP A 187 -7.38 -10.76 -7.64
C TRP A 187 -7.53 -9.61 -8.63
N ARG A 188 -8.78 -9.13 -8.78
CA ARG A 188 -9.15 -7.95 -9.59
C ARG A 188 -9.92 -6.95 -8.74
N LEU A 189 -9.68 -5.67 -8.97
CA LEU A 189 -10.50 -4.63 -8.35
C LEU A 189 -11.84 -4.51 -9.09
N ASN A 190 -12.84 -5.23 -8.60
CA ASN A 190 -14.20 -5.14 -9.14
C ASN A 190 -14.89 -3.84 -8.69
N PRO A 191 -15.74 -3.21 -9.53
CA PRO A 191 -16.63 -2.16 -9.07
C PRO A 191 -17.44 -2.67 -7.88
N ARG A 192 -17.52 -1.92 -6.78
CA ARG A 192 -18.58 -2.18 -5.80
C ARG A 192 -19.89 -1.83 -6.52
N ASN A 193 -20.75 -2.79 -6.75
CA ASN A 193 -22.12 -2.51 -7.17
C ASN A 193 -22.71 -1.60 -6.09
N GLY A 194 -23.01 -0.35 -6.46
CA GLY A 194 -23.65 0.59 -5.56
C GLY A 194 -25.07 0.12 -5.28
N SER A 195 -25.25 -0.68 -4.25
CA SER A 195 -26.52 -0.84 -3.55
C SER A 195 -26.37 -0.16 -2.19
N VAL A 196 -26.74 1.11 -2.14
CA VAL A 196 -27.33 1.70 -0.94
C VAL A 196 -28.61 0.90 -0.70
N GLY A 197 -28.55 -0.07 0.20
CA GLY A 197 -29.67 -0.91 0.53
C GLY A 197 -29.17 -2.21 1.15
N GLY A 198 -29.29 -2.33 2.48
CA GLY A 198 -28.79 -3.45 3.24
C GLY A 198 -29.18 -4.82 2.65
N SER A 199 -28.19 -5.53 2.23
CA SER A 199 -28.22 -6.97 2.18
C SER A 199 -26.99 -7.41 2.99
N LYS A 200 -27.24 -7.87 4.21
CA LYS A 200 -26.29 -8.68 4.96
C LYS A 200 -26.02 -9.88 4.05
N SER A 201 -24.87 -9.89 3.37
CA SER A 201 -24.36 -11.14 2.83
C SER A 201 -24.11 -12.03 4.04
N ASN A 202 -24.89 -13.10 4.12
CA ASN A 202 -24.71 -14.19 5.07
C ASN A 202 -23.49 -15.01 4.62
N ASP A 203 -22.33 -14.39 4.54
CA ASP A 203 -21.08 -15.12 4.54
C ASP A 203 -20.85 -15.58 5.98
N LYS A 204 -21.46 -16.69 6.31
CA LYS A 204 -21.11 -17.44 7.51
C LYS A 204 -19.65 -17.86 7.34
N PHE A 205 -18.76 -17.16 8.02
CA PHE A 205 -17.47 -17.74 8.32
C PHE A 205 -17.73 -18.90 9.28
N VAL A 206 -17.68 -20.11 8.75
CA VAL A 206 -17.70 -21.33 9.55
C VAL A 206 -16.39 -21.32 10.33
N SER A 207 -16.45 -21.21 11.65
CA SER A 207 -15.25 -21.33 12.48
C SER A 207 -14.66 -22.74 12.35
N PRO A 208 -13.35 -22.93 12.55
CA PRO A 208 -12.75 -24.28 12.52
C PRO A 208 -13.41 -25.27 13.46
N GLU A 209 -14.05 -24.80 14.51
CA GLU A 209 -14.78 -25.61 15.50
C GLU A 209 -16.12 -26.13 14.97
N GLU A 210 -16.79 -25.41 14.06
CA GLU A 210 -18.04 -25.86 13.41
C GLU A 210 -17.81 -26.95 12.35
N LEU A 211 -16.58 -27.14 11.87
CA LEU A 211 -16.21 -28.19 10.91
C LEU A 211 -15.97 -29.57 11.57
N LEU A 212 -15.88 -29.64 12.90
CA LEU A 212 -15.64 -30.89 13.63
C LEU A 212 -16.93 -31.60 14.06
N ASP A 213 -18.09 -30.94 13.97
CA ASP A 213 -19.41 -31.48 14.37
C ASP A 213 -20.33 -31.82 13.16
N ALA A 214 -19.79 -31.82 11.94
CA ALA A 214 -20.48 -32.25 10.71
C ALA A 214 -19.80 -33.52 10.14
#